data_3bfcb1b1bd3c5307108eff97ea93162d
#
_entry.id   3bfcb1b1bd3c5307108eff97ea93162d
#
_cell.length_a   1.000
_cell.length_b   1.000
_cell.length_c   1.000
_cell.angle_alpha   90.00
_cell.angle_beta   90.00
_cell.angle_gamma   90.00
#
_symmetry.space_group_name_H-M   'P 1'
#
loop_
_entity.id
_entity.type
_entity.pdbx_description
1 polymer ?
#
loop_
_entity_poly.entity_id
_entity_poly.type
_entity_poly.pdbx_seq_one_letter_code
_entity_poly.pdbx_strand_id
1 'polypeptide(L)'
;MTNATSGAKRPAWLTVFGVFSLVLFGYGMYSALVVSPPDRNQGDLIRVMYAHVPVAWLGFAAVAASAVWGMLYLWRGRAVDDVRAQANAEAGLLFSALTIFGGMTYSKPTLNTFWTWDAKLTLTALMLALIVGYFIVRGLIEEPQRRARVSAVVMIIVLASLPFNYLAAEWFRTLHPAKSVNLDGSGVSMDPVMLRVLLINVAAAAAVFIYFVSERIRIGRLALTRGQMADAAQTASQQGGREVVS
;
A
#
# COMPACT_ATOMS: atom_id res chain seq x y z
N MET A 1 10.14 -7.38 39.48
CA MET A 1 10.41 -7.89 38.08
C MET A 1 9.07 -8.21 37.42
N THR A 2 8.36 -7.19 36.95
CA THR A 2 7.03 -7.34 36.33
C THR A 2 7.19 -7.44 34.81
N ASN A 3 6.73 -8.53 34.29
CA ASN A 3 6.48 -8.95 32.88
C ASN A 3 6.60 -7.88 31.79
N ALA A 4 7.82 -7.48 31.43
CA ALA A 4 8.10 -6.70 30.23
C ALA A 4 7.88 -7.50 28.92
N THR A 5 7.55 -8.78 29.01
CA THR A 5 7.34 -9.69 27.86
C THR A 5 5.90 -9.71 27.33
N SER A 6 4.94 -9.12 28.06
CA SER A 6 3.52 -9.17 27.68
C SER A 6 3.17 -8.36 26.41
N GLY A 7 3.93 -7.31 26.10
CA GLY A 7 3.70 -6.48 24.90
C GLY A 7 4.24 -7.04 23.58
N ALA A 8 5.04 -8.10 23.63
CA ALA A 8 5.69 -8.67 22.44
C ALA A 8 4.88 -9.77 21.74
N LYS A 9 3.88 -10.33 22.42
CA LYS A 9 3.08 -11.43 21.84
C LYS A 9 2.18 -10.90 20.71
N ARG A 10 2.19 -11.65 19.61
CA ARG A 10 1.30 -11.37 18.47
C ARG A 10 -0.15 -11.63 18.89
N PRO A 11 -1.10 -10.68 18.67
CA PRO A 11 -2.51 -10.89 18.96
C PRO A 11 -3.09 -12.06 18.15
N ALA A 12 -3.86 -12.93 18.81
CA ALA A 12 -4.43 -14.11 18.16
C ALA A 12 -5.34 -13.74 16.97
N TRP A 13 -6.13 -12.66 17.09
CA TRP A 13 -6.99 -12.19 16.00
C TRP A 13 -6.20 -11.90 14.72
N LEU A 14 -4.97 -11.39 14.82
CA LEU A 14 -4.15 -11.07 13.67
C LEU A 14 -3.63 -12.34 12.97
N THR A 15 -3.40 -13.41 13.72
CA THR A 15 -3.07 -14.73 13.15
C THR A 15 -4.30 -15.31 12.41
N VAL A 16 -5.47 -15.27 13.06
CA VAL A 16 -6.73 -15.75 12.45
C VAL A 16 -7.03 -14.95 11.18
N PHE A 17 -6.91 -13.62 11.24
CA PHE A 17 -7.16 -12.78 10.07
C PHE A 17 -6.13 -13.02 8.95
N GLY A 18 -4.87 -13.30 9.27
CA GLY A 18 -3.86 -13.68 8.29
C GLY A 18 -4.19 -14.99 7.57
N VAL A 19 -4.62 -16.02 8.32
CA VAL A 19 -5.08 -17.29 7.73
C VAL A 19 -6.31 -17.07 6.86
N PHE A 20 -7.29 -16.31 7.34
CA PHE A 20 -8.47 -15.94 6.55
C PHE A 20 -8.09 -15.22 5.25
N SER A 21 -7.17 -14.24 5.31
CA SER A 21 -6.70 -13.51 4.13
C SER A 21 -6.03 -14.44 3.11
N LEU A 22 -5.25 -15.41 3.57
CA LEU A 22 -4.59 -16.39 2.71
C LEU A 22 -5.61 -17.34 2.03
N VAL A 23 -6.59 -17.82 2.78
CA VAL A 23 -7.66 -18.69 2.24
C VAL A 23 -8.49 -17.92 1.22
N LEU A 24 -8.87 -16.68 1.53
CA LEU A 24 -9.63 -15.82 0.62
C LEU A 24 -8.84 -15.50 -0.65
N PHE A 25 -7.53 -15.26 -0.53
CA PHE A 25 -6.64 -15.06 -1.67
C PHE A 25 -6.57 -16.30 -2.56
N GLY A 26 -6.42 -17.50 -1.96
CA GLY A 26 -6.45 -18.78 -2.70
C GLY A 26 -7.77 -18.99 -3.44
N TYR A 27 -8.90 -18.68 -2.80
CA TYR A 27 -10.23 -18.75 -3.44
C TYR A 27 -10.37 -17.71 -4.55
N GLY A 28 -9.86 -16.48 -4.36
CA GLY A 28 -9.81 -15.45 -5.40
C GLY A 28 -9.03 -15.91 -6.63
N MET A 29 -7.84 -16.47 -6.43
CA MET A 29 -7.03 -17.04 -7.51
C MET A 29 -7.73 -18.19 -8.23
N TYR A 30 -8.36 -19.11 -7.49
CA TYR A 30 -9.17 -20.18 -8.07
C TYR A 30 -10.31 -19.60 -8.91
N SER A 31 -11.05 -18.62 -8.39
CA SER A 31 -12.16 -18.00 -9.12
C SER A 31 -11.70 -17.30 -10.40
N ALA A 32 -10.53 -16.65 -10.37
CA ALA A 32 -9.94 -15.98 -11.52
C ALA A 32 -9.48 -16.96 -12.61
N LEU A 33 -8.85 -18.07 -12.20
CA LEU A 33 -8.22 -18.99 -13.15
C LEU A 33 -9.17 -20.07 -13.68
N VAL A 34 -10.20 -20.46 -12.90
CA VAL A 34 -11.07 -21.60 -13.20
C VAL A 34 -12.52 -21.20 -13.46
N VAL A 35 -13.08 -20.28 -12.65
CA VAL A 35 -14.51 -19.94 -12.72
C VAL A 35 -14.79 -18.86 -13.76
N SER A 36 -13.87 -17.90 -13.94
CA SER A 36 -14.06 -16.83 -14.92
C SER A 36 -14.16 -17.34 -16.33
N PRO A 37 -15.22 -16.97 -17.09
CA PRO A 37 -15.25 -17.22 -18.52
C PRO A 37 -14.14 -16.43 -19.25
N PRO A 38 -13.70 -16.89 -20.44
CA PRO A 38 -12.81 -16.09 -21.28
C PRO A 38 -13.55 -14.86 -21.80
N ASP A 39 -12.82 -13.76 -21.99
CA ASP A 39 -13.36 -12.54 -22.61
C ASP A 39 -13.52 -12.72 -24.13
N ARG A 40 -14.51 -12.03 -24.72
CA ARG A 40 -14.80 -12.12 -26.17
C ARG A 40 -13.66 -11.66 -27.06
N ASN A 41 -12.89 -10.65 -26.60
CA ASN A 41 -11.81 -10.03 -27.38
C ASN A 41 -10.42 -10.49 -26.94
N GLN A 42 -10.26 -10.77 -25.65
CA GLN A 42 -8.97 -11.04 -25.02
C GLN A 42 -8.77 -12.51 -24.64
N GLY A 43 -9.82 -13.32 -24.76
CA GLY A 43 -9.76 -14.73 -24.36
C GLY A 43 -9.33 -14.89 -22.90
N ASP A 44 -8.44 -15.83 -22.62
CA ASP A 44 -7.93 -16.10 -21.28
C ASP A 44 -6.96 -15.04 -20.72
N LEU A 45 -6.46 -14.14 -21.56
CA LEU A 45 -5.58 -13.05 -21.09
C LEU A 45 -6.28 -12.10 -20.12
N ILE A 46 -7.62 -12.00 -20.16
CA ILE A 46 -8.41 -11.22 -19.21
C ILE A 46 -8.16 -11.63 -17.75
N ARG A 47 -7.72 -12.87 -17.49
CA ARG A 47 -7.49 -13.40 -16.14
C ARG A 47 -6.43 -12.60 -15.38
N VAL A 48 -5.48 -11.97 -16.08
CA VAL A 48 -4.48 -11.07 -15.46
C VAL A 48 -5.14 -9.85 -14.81
N MET A 49 -6.27 -9.37 -15.35
CA MET A 49 -7.02 -8.23 -14.79
C MET A 49 -7.44 -8.48 -13.34
N TYR A 50 -7.82 -9.72 -12.98
CA TYR A 50 -8.29 -10.06 -11.63
C TYR A 50 -7.21 -9.94 -10.55
N ALA A 51 -5.94 -9.97 -10.92
CA ALA A 51 -4.84 -9.66 -10.02
C ALA A 51 -4.42 -8.18 -10.14
N HIS A 52 -4.31 -7.67 -11.38
CA HIS A 52 -3.78 -6.34 -11.67
C HIS A 52 -4.67 -5.20 -11.15
N VAL A 53 -5.98 -5.24 -11.42
CA VAL A 53 -6.90 -4.15 -11.04
C VAL A 53 -7.02 -3.99 -9.52
N PRO A 54 -7.24 -5.07 -8.71
CA PRO A 54 -7.25 -4.95 -7.26
C PRO A 54 -5.95 -4.38 -6.69
N VAL A 55 -4.81 -4.81 -7.20
CA VAL A 55 -3.49 -4.35 -6.76
C VAL A 55 -3.30 -2.85 -7.08
N ALA A 56 -3.73 -2.40 -8.27
CA ALA A 56 -3.66 -0.98 -8.65
C ALA A 56 -4.54 -0.10 -7.75
N TRP A 57 -5.78 -0.52 -7.46
CA TRP A 57 -6.69 0.23 -6.59
C TRP A 57 -6.15 0.32 -5.16
N LEU A 58 -5.59 -0.77 -4.64
CA LEU A 58 -4.99 -0.79 -3.30
C LEU A 58 -3.68 0.00 -3.23
N GLY A 59 -2.92 0.07 -4.30
CA GLY A 59 -1.77 0.98 -4.41
C GLY A 59 -2.18 2.45 -4.22
N PHE A 60 -3.25 2.88 -4.90
CA PHE A 60 -3.82 4.23 -4.73
C PHE A 60 -4.38 4.44 -3.32
N ALA A 61 -5.13 3.47 -2.79
CA ALA A 61 -5.68 3.54 -1.44
C ALA A 61 -4.57 3.64 -0.37
N ALA A 62 -3.47 2.92 -0.55
CA ALA A 62 -2.30 2.96 0.32
C ALA A 62 -1.63 4.34 0.34
N VAL A 63 -1.42 4.95 -0.83
CA VAL A 63 -0.87 6.31 -0.94
C VAL A 63 -1.81 7.31 -0.27
N ALA A 64 -3.11 7.24 -0.53
CA ALA A 64 -4.10 8.11 0.09
C ALA A 64 -4.12 7.94 1.62
N ALA A 65 -4.14 6.70 2.12
CA ALA A 65 -4.10 6.43 3.56
C ALA A 65 -2.80 6.92 4.21
N SER A 66 -1.65 6.73 3.55
CA SER A 66 -0.36 7.25 4.03
C SER A 66 -0.36 8.77 4.15
N ALA A 67 -0.87 9.48 3.14
CA ALA A 67 -0.98 10.94 3.16
C ALA A 67 -1.95 11.43 4.25
N VAL A 68 -3.10 10.75 4.43
CA VAL A 68 -4.06 11.09 5.51
C VAL A 68 -3.40 10.95 6.88
N TRP A 69 -2.69 9.85 7.14
CA TRP A 69 -1.96 9.67 8.41
C TRP A 69 -0.81 10.67 8.55
N GLY A 70 -0.14 11.04 7.45
CA GLY A 70 0.86 12.10 7.41
C GLY A 70 0.26 13.47 7.80
N MET A 71 -0.89 13.85 7.24
CA MET A 71 -1.62 15.07 7.62
C MET A 71 -2.04 15.06 9.09
N LEU A 72 -2.52 13.92 9.59
CA LEU A 72 -2.85 13.76 11.01
C LEU A 72 -1.63 13.91 11.90
N TYR A 73 -0.45 13.41 11.46
CA TYR A 73 0.80 13.64 12.17
C TYR A 73 1.18 15.13 12.19
N LEU A 74 1.08 15.84 11.07
CA LEU A 74 1.37 17.28 11.03
C LEU A 74 0.47 18.08 11.96
N TRP A 75 -0.78 17.68 12.13
CA TRP A 75 -1.74 18.35 13.00
C TRP A 75 -1.57 17.97 14.47
N ARG A 76 -1.34 16.68 14.80
CA ARG A 76 -1.38 16.15 16.17
C ARG A 76 0.00 15.91 16.80
N GLY A 77 1.05 15.78 15.97
CA GLY A 77 2.42 15.47 16.42
C GLY A 77 2.61 14.08 17.02
N ARG A 78 1.67 13.14 16.82
CA ARG A 78 1.68 11.82 17.46
C ARG A 78 2.53 10.84 16.69
N ALA A 79 3.60 10.32 17.30
CA ALA A 79 4.52 9.36 16.65
C ALA A 79 3.80 8.12 16.07
N VAL A 80 2.67 7.70 16.69
CA VAL A 80 1.87 6.58 16.16
C VAL A 80 1.23 6.90 14.81
N ASP A 81 0.95 8.16 14.49
CA ASP A 81 0.37 8.55 13.21
C ASP A 81 1.45 8.51 12.11
N ASP A 82 2.72 8.84 12.43
CA ASP A 82 3.86 8.61 11.53
C ASP A 82 4.10 7.11 11.27
N VAL A 83 3.99 6.25 12.28
CA VAL A 83 4.06 4.79 12.09
C VAL A 83 2.98 4.29 11.13
N ARG A 84 1.75 4.80 11.25
CA ARG A 84 0.65 4.45 10.35
C ARG A 84 0.88 4.95 8.92
N ALA A 85 1.38 6.19 8.79
CA ALA A 85 1.74 6.75 7.50
C ALA A 85 2.80 5.90 6.80
N GLN A 86 3.88 5.55 7.52
CA GLN A 86 4.94 4.71 6.98
C GLN A 86 4.46 3.32 6.58
N ALA A 87 3.65 2.65 7.41
CA ALA A 87 3.13 1.33 7.10
C ALA A 87 2.30 1.31 5.80
N ASN A 88 1.49 2.36 5.59
CA ASN A 88 0.74 2.52 4.35
C ASN A 88 1.63 2.91 3.16
N ALA A 89 2.68 3.71 3.36
CA ALA A 89 3.66 4.02 2.31
C ALA A 89 4.39 2.75 1.82
N GLU A 90 4.77 1.86 2.74
CA GLU A 90 5.40 0.57 2.40
C GLU A 90 4.45 -0.33 1.58
N ALA A 91 3.17 -0.38 1.95
CA ALA A 91 2.16 -1.04 1.15
C ALA A 91 1.99 -0.36 -0.22
N GLY A 92 1.96 0.98 -0.26
CA GLY A 92 1.90 1.77 -1.49
C GLY A 92 3.05 1.45 -2.44
N LEU A 93 4.28 1.34 -1.93
CA LEU A 93 5.45 0.95 -2.71
C LEU A 93 5.28 -0.45 -3.32
N LEU A 94 4.93 -1.44 -2.49
CA LEU A 94 4.76 -2.81 -2.92
C LEU A 94 3.65 -2.94 -3.97
N PHE A 95 2.46 -2.40 -3.69
CA PHE A 95 1.31 -2.53 -4.59
C PHE A 95 1.50 -1.74 -5.89
N SER A 96 2.17 -0.58 -5.86
CA SER A 96 2.51 0.17 -7.08
C SER A 96 3.53 -0.56 -7.95
N ALA A 97 4.54 -1.19 -7.35
CA ALA A 97 5.51 -2.02 -8.07
C ALA A 97 4.83 -3.25 -8.71
N LEU A 98 3.95 -3.94 -7.98
CA LEU A 98 3.16 -5.05 -8.51
C LEU A 98 2.19 -4.62 -9.61
N THR A 99 1.64 -3.40 -9.52
CA THR A 99 0.80 -2.82 -10.58
C THR A 99 1.59 -2.68 -11.88
N ILE A 100 2.80 -2.12 -11.83
CA ILE A 100 3.66 -1.99 -13.02
C ILE A 100 4.03 -3.37 -13.56
N PHE A 101 4.46 -4.29 -12.70
CA PHE A 101 4.82 -5.65 -13.11
C PHE A 101 3.64 -6.38 -13.78
N GLY A 102 2.45 -6.35 -13.16
CA GLY A 102 1.24 -6.93 -13.74
C GLY A 102 0.82 -6.28 -15.06
N GLY A 103 0.96 -4.95 -15.17
CA GLY A 103 0.73 -4.22 -16.42
C GLY A 103 1.69 -4.63 -17.54
N MET A 104 2.98 -4.79 -17.24
CA MET A 104 3.98 -5.25 -18.20
C MET A 104 3.73 -6.68 -18.69
N THR A 105 3.35 -7.58 -17.78
CA THR A 105 3.03 -8.98 -18.13
C THR A 105 1.78 -9.08 -18.99
N TYR A 106 0.80 -8.20 -18.79
CA TYR A 106 -0.39 -8.09 -19.64
C TYR A 106 -0.10 -7.44 -21.00
N SER A 107 0.72 -6.38 -21.01
CA SER A 107 1.04 -5.63 -22.24
C SER A 107 1.78 -6.47 -23.26
N LYS A 108 2.68 -7.37 -22.83
CA LYS A 108 3.49 -8.15 -23.76
C LYS A 108 2.65 -9.02 -24.73
N PRO A 109 1.70 -9.84 -24.27
CA PRO A 109 0.87 -10.63 -25.18
C PRO A 109 -0.21 -9.82 -25.91
N THR A 110 -0.66 -8.65 -25.38
CA THR A 110 -1.74 -7.85 -25.98
C THR A 110 -1.22 -6.79 -26.95
N LEU A 111 -0.09 -6.16 -26.66
CA LEU A 111 0.48 -5.04 -27.41
C LEU A 111 1.85 -5.36 -28.04
N ASN A 112 2.33 -6.59 -27.89
CA ASN A 112 3.67 -7.05 -28.29
C ASN A 112 4.84 -6.24 -27.71
N THR A 113 4.61 -5.45 -26.65
CA THR A 113 5.63 -4.69 -25.93
C THR A 113 5.42 -4.80 -24.43
N PHE A 114 6.49 -4.75 -23.65
CA PHE A 114 6.37 -4.70 -22.19
C PHE A 114 6.01 -3.30 -21.69
N TRP A 115 6.38 -2.24 -22.42
CA TRP A 115 6.24 -0.87 -21.97
C TRP A 115 6.04 0.10 -23.13
N THR A 116 5.18 1.06 -22.90
CA THR A 116 5.02 2.24 -23.75
C THR A 116 5.09 3.48 -22.87
N TRP A 117 5.64 4.57 -23.41
CA TRP A 117 5.72 5.84 -22.69
C TRP A 117 4.45 6.67 -22.91
N ASP A 118 3.29 6.04 -22.86
CA ASP A 118 2.03 6.78 -22.86
C ASP A 118 1.78 7.47 -21.52
N ALA A 119 0.83 8.40 -21.49
CA ALA A 119 0.57 9.23 -20.32
C ALA A 119 0.23 8.41 -19.06
N LYS A 120 -0.57 7.34 -19.20
CA LYS A 120 -1.01 6.51 -18.06
C LYS A 120 0.15 5.75 -17.45
N LEU A 121 0.96 5.09 -18.27
CA LEU A 121 2.10 4.31 -17.81
C LEU A 121 3.19 5.22 -17.23
N THR A 122 3.48 6.35 -17.90
CA THR A 122 4.45 7.35 -17.46
C THR A 122 4.07 7.92 -16.08
N LEU A 123 2.80 8.30 -15.87
CA LEU A 123 2.33 8.81 -14.57
C LEU A 123 2.35 7.72 -13.49
N THR A 124 2.12 6.46 -13.85
CA THR A 124 2.23 5.35 -12.90
C THR A 124 3.68 5.11 -12.48
N ALA A 125 4.63 5.16 -13.42
CA ALA A 125 6.06 5.07 -13.13
C ALA A 125 6.54 6.27 -12.29
N LEU A 126 6.07 7.48 -12.61
CA LEU A 126 6.37 8.68 -11.83
C LEU A 126 5.87 8.56 -10.40
N MET A 127 4.64 8.08 -10.20
CA MET A 127 4.09 7.84 -8.85
C MET A 127 4.96 6.86 -8.07
N LEU A 128 5.37 5.75 -8.67
CA LEU A 128 6.29 4.80 -8.03
C LEU A 128 7.63 5.45 -7.68
N ALA A 129 8.22 6.23 -8.60
CA ALA A 129 9.47 6.96 -8.36
C ALA A 129 9.34 7.96 -7.21
N LEU A 130 8.22 8.67 -7.11
CA LEU A 130 7.94 9.58 -5.99
C LEU A 130 7.82 8.84 -4.65
N ILE A 131 7.21 7.64 -4.62
CA ILE A 131 7.14 6.80 -3.41
C ILE A 131 8.55 6.32 -3.03
N VAL A 132 9.38 5.91 -3.99
CA VAL A 132 10.79 5.58 -3.74
C VAL A 132 11.53 6.80 -3.17
N GLY A 133 11.33 7.98 -3.76
CA GLY A 133 11.86 9.25 -3.26
C GLY A 133 11.46 9.54 -1.81
N TYR A 134 10.21 9.25 -1.43
CA TYR A 134 9.75 9.33 -0.04
C TYR A 134 10.63 8.49 0.90
N PHE A 135 10.95 7.25 0.55
CA PHE A 135 11.79 6.39 1.38
C PHE A 135 13.25 6.84 1.42
N ILE A 136 13.79 7.34 0.30
CA ILE A 136 15.14 7.91 0.26
C ILE A 136 15.23 9.11 1.20
N VAL A 137 14.33 10.08 1.07
CA VAL A 137 14.29 11.28 1.94
C VAL A 137 14.14 10.89 3.41
N ARG A 138 13.24 9.92 3.69
CA ARG A 138 13.05 9.40 5.05
C ARG A 138 14.30 8.75 5.62
N GLY A 139 15.09 8.04 4.82
CA GLY A 139 16.34 7.41 5.22
C GLY A 139 17.49 8.39 5.50
N LEU A 140 17.47 9.58 4.90
CA LEU A 140 18.51 10.59 5.04
C LEU A 140 18.35 11.47 6.29
N ILE A 141 17.19 11.46 6.95
CA ILE A 141 16.90 12.34 8.08
C ILE A 141 16.98 11.53 9.38
N GLU A 142 17.97 11.82 10.21
CA GLU A 142 18.21 11.13 11.48
C GLU A 142 17.21 11.54 12.58
N GLU A 143 16.92 12.84 12.68
CA GLU A 143 16.05 13.39 13.73
C GLU A 143 14.59 12.95 13.48
N PRO A 144 13.97 12.22 14.45
CA PRO A 144 12.68 11.55 14.23
C PRO A 144 11.53 12.50 13.88
N GLN A 145 11.45 13.65 14.56
CA GLN A 145 10.35 14.60 14.33
C GLN A 145 10.46 15.28 12.97
N ARG A 146 11.68 15.69 12.58
CA ARG A 146 11.95 16.27 11.27
C ARG A 146 11.71 15.27 10.16
N ARG A 147 12.16 14.03 10.34
CA ARG A 147 11.91 12.90 9.42
C ARG A 147 10.42 12.72 9.17
N ALA A 148 9.62 12.64 10.22
CA ALA A 148 8.18 12.45 10.11
C ALA A 148 7.48 13.62 9.40
N ARG A 149 7.85 14.87 9.72
CA ARG A 149 7.28 16.08 9.07
C ARG A 149 7.62 16.13 7.58
N VAL A 150 8.88 15.96 7.21
CA VAL A 150 9.30 16.01 5.80
C VAL A 150 8.66 14.86 5.03
N SER A 151 8.64 13.65 5.59
CA SER A 151 7.97 12.49 4.98
C SER A 151 6.48 12.72 4.75
N ALA A 152 5.78 13.34 5.69
CA ALA A 152 4.36 13.68 5.54
C ALA A 152 4.13 14.65 4.38
N VAL A 153 4.96 15.70 4.26
CA VAL A 153 4.87 16.67 3.14
C VAL A 153 5.13 15.98 1.81
N VAL A 154 6.16 15.15 1.71
CA VAL A 154 6.46 14.40 0.47
C VAL A 154 5.28 13.51 0.08
N MET A 155 4.66 12.80 1.04
CA MET A 155 3.52 11.92 0.72
C MET A 155 2.28 12.70 0.29
N ILE A 156 2.06 13.93 0.79
CA ILE A 156 0.99 14.82 0.31
C ILE A 156 1.24 15.22 -1.16
N ILE A 157 2.50 15.44 -1.55
CA ILE A 157 2.85 15.70 -2.96
C ILE A 157 2.56 14.46 -3.82
N VAL A 158 2.91 13.26 -3.33
CA VAL A 158 2.57 12.00 -4.01
C VAL A 158 1.06 11.86 -4.16
N LEU A 159 0.27 12.16 -3.12
CA LEU A 159 -1.19 12.14 -3.17
C LEU A 159 -1.73 13.06 -4.26
N ALA A 160 -1.16 14.25 -4.44
CA ALA A 160 -1.59 15.19 -5.48
C ALA A 160 -1.41 14.64 -6.91
N SER A 161 -0.54 13.65 -7.11
CA SER A 161 -0.38 12.97 -8.41
C SER A 161 -1.49 11.96 -8.73
N LEU A 162 -2.23 11.47 -7.73
CA LEU A 162 -3.25 10.42 -7.93
C LEU A 162 -4.38 10.81 -8.88
N PRO A 163 -5.03 12.00 -8.77
CA PRO A 163 -6.08 12.39 -9.71
C PRO A 163 -5.59 12.39 -11.17
N PHE A 164 -4.38 12.91 -11.41
CA PHE A 164 -3.78 12.92 -12.75
C PHE A 164 -3.55 11.51 -13.27
N ASN A 165 -3.02 10.62 -12.44
CA ASN A 165 -2.83 9.23 -12.80
C ASN A 165 -4.18 8.53 -13.05
N TYR A 166 -5.18 8.73 -12.20
CA TYR A 166 -6.49 8.09 -12.33
C TYR A 166 -7.21 8.51 -13.61
N LEU A 167 -7.19 9.81 -13.94
CA LEU A 167 -7.87 10.40 -15.09
C LEU A 167 -7.02 10.37 -16.38
N ALA A 168 -5.77 9.93 -16.32
CA ALA A 168 -4.87 9.94 -17.47
C ALA A 168 -5.44 9.21 -18.71
N ALA A 169 -6.16 8.10 -18.49
CA ALA A 169 -6.75 7.34 -19.59
C ALA A 169 -7.95 8.05 -20.25
N GLU A 170 -8.56 9.04 -19.60
CA GLU A 170 -9.65 9.85 -20.14
C GLU A 170 -9.12 11.13 -20.79
N TRP A 171 -8.11 11.74 -20.19
CA TRP A 171 -7.58 13.04 -20.65
C TRP A 171 -6.57 12.92 -21.79
N PHE A 172 -5.90 11.79 -21.88
CA PHE A 172 -4.82 11.58 -22.86
C PHE A 172 -5.07 10.32 -23.68
N ARG A 173 -4.50 10.29 -24.89
CA ARG A 173 -4.44 9.06 -25.67
C ARG A 173 -3.50 8.07 -24.98
N THR A 174 -4.00 6.89 -24.66
CA THR A 174 -3.23 5.81 -24.02
C THR A 174 -3.64 4.46 -24.59
N LEU A 175 -2.72 3.51 -24.57
CA LEU A 175 -3.00 2.13 -24.94
C LEU A 175 -3.61 1.33 -23.77
N HIS A 176 -3.71 1.94 -22.58
CA HIS A 176 -4.33 1.33 -21.43
C HIS A 176 -5.83 1.14 -21.68
N PRO A 177 -6.41 -0.07 -21.47
CA PRO A 177 -7.83 -0.31 -21.66
C PRO A 177 -8.72 0.68 -20.91
N ALA A 178 -9.86 1.02 -21.48
CA ALA A 178 -10.87 1.83 -20.82
C ALA A 178 -11.37 1.16 -19.52
N LYS A 179 -11.87 1.97 -18.60
CA LYS A 179 -12.41 1.46 -17.34
C LYS A 179 -13.65 0.61 -17.60
N SER A 180 -13.68 -0.61 -17.06
CA SER A 180 -14.86 -1.49 -17.10
C SER A 180 -15.84 -1.22 -15.96
N VAL A 181 -15.40 -0.53 -14.91
CA VAL A 181 -16.20 -0.09 -13.77
C VAL A 181 -16.10 1.42 -13.68
N ASN A 182 -17.22 2.11 -13.88
CA ASN A 182 -17.30 3.56 -13.86
C ASN A 182 -17.89 4.05 -12.54
N LEU A 183 -17.22 5.00 -11.89
CA LEU A 183 -17.69 5.62 -10.64
C LEU A 183 -18.65 6.80 -10.88
N ASP A 184 -18.83 7.20 -12.14
CA ASP A 184 -19.71 8.30 -12.58
C ASP A 184 -21.19 7.92 -12.70
N GLY A 185 -21.54 6.67 -12.39
CA GLY A 185 -22.90 6.16 -12.49
C GLY A 185 -23.28 5.62 -13.88
N SER A 186 -22.38 5.65 -14.89
CA SER A 186 -22.64 5.07 -16.22
C SER A 186 -22.67 3.53 -16.23
N GLY A 187 -22.40 2.92 -15.07
CA GLY A 187 -22.56 1.48 -14.86
C GLY A 187 -21.29 0.66 -15.07
N VAL A 188 -21.49 -0.64 -15.22
CA VAL A 188 -20.43 -1.63 -15.39
C VAL A 188 -20.59 -2.30 -16.76
N SER A 189 -19.57 -2.17 -17.60
CA SER A 189 -19.51 -2.79 -18.93
C SER A 189 -18.81 -4.15 -18.89
N MET A 190 -19.24 -5.03 -17.97
CA MET A 190 -18.60 -6.33 -17.75
C MET A 190 -19.66 -7.42 -17.54
N ASP A 191 -19.37 -8.64 -18.01
CA ASP A 191 -20.21 -9.80 -17.72
C ASP A 191 -20.41 -9.98 -16.20
N PRO A 192 -21.61 -10.30 -15.72
CA PRO A 192 -21.90 -10.44 -14.29
C PRO A 192 -21.04 -11.48 -13.56
N VAL A 193 -20.62 -12.57 -14.24
CA VAL A 193 -19.72 -13.58 -13.63
C VAL A 193 -18.33 -12.98 -13.48
N MET A 194 -17.83 -12.29 -14.52
CA MET A 194 -16.54 -11.62 -14.48
C MET A 194 -16.49 -10.54 -13.40
N LEU A 195 -17.55 -9.73 -13.27
CA LEU A 195 -17.66 -8.74 -12.20
C LEU A 195 -17.59 -9.38 -10.82
N ARG A 196 -18.32 -10.46 -10.60
CA ARG A 196 -18.29 -11.20 -9.32
C ARG A 196 -16.89 -11.71 -9.00
N VAL A 197 -16.19 -12.29 -9.99
CA VAL A 197 -14.81 -12.75 -9.83
C VAL A 197 -13.88 -11.57 -9.50
N LEU A 198 -14.04 -10.43 -10.17
CA LEU A 198 -13.27 -9.21 -9.86
C LEU A 198 -13.49 -8.77 -8.41
N LEU A 199 -14.74 -8.69 -7.96
CA LEU A 199 -15.06 -8.24 -6.59
C LEU A 199 -14.52 -9.20 -5.52
N ILE A 200 -14.54 -10.53 -5.78
CA ILE A 200 -13.90 -11.52 -4.90
C ILE A 200 -12.40 -11.24 -4.79
N ASN A 201 -11.72 -10.98 -5.91
CA ASN A 201 -10.30 -10.70 -5.92
C ASN A 201 -9.97 -9.32 -5.30
N VAL A 202 -10.84 -8.32 -5.44
CA VAL A 202 -10.72 -7.05 -4.70
C VAL A 202 -10.81 -7.28 -3.19
N ALA A 203 -11.79 -8.06 -2.73
CA ALA A 203 -11.93 -8.40 -1.32
C ALA A 203 -10.74 -9.20 -0.79
N ALA A 204 -10.23 -10.15 -1.57
CA ALA A 204 -9.06 -10.96 -1.23
C ALA A 204 -7.78 -10.09 -1.11
N ALA A 205 -7.52 -9.25 -2.10
CA ALA A 205 -6.38 -8.33 -2.07
C ALA A 205 -6.51 -7.30 -0.93
N ALA A 206 -7.72 -6.79 -0.65
CA ALA A 206 -7.97 -5.89 0.48
C ALA A 206 -7.70 -6.56 1.83
N ALA A 207 -8.08 -7.84 2.00
CA ALA A 207 -7.78 -8.59 3.21
C ALA A 207 -6.27 -8.75 3.42
N VAL A 208 -5.52 -9.08 2.37
CA VAL A 208 -4.05 -9.17 2.39
C VAL A 208 -3.44 -7.80 2.72
N PHE A 209 -3.92 -6.73 2.10
CA PHE A 209 -3.47 -5.37 2.36
C PHE A 209 -3.69 -4.96 3.82
N ILE A 210 -4.89 -5.15 4.36
CA ILE A 210 -5.22 -4.83 5.75
C ILE A 210 -4.35 -5.64 6.71
N TYR A 211 -4.14 -6.91 6.43
CA TYR A 211 -3.25 -7.77 7.22
C TYR A 211 -1.82 -7.24 7.22
N PHE A 212 -1.26 -6.95 6.03
CA PHE A 212 0.09 -6.41 5.88
C PHE A 212 0.27 -5.10 6.64
N VAL A 213 -0.62 -4.12 6.43
CA VAL A 213 -0.56 -2.81 7.11
C VAL A 213 -0.71 -2.97 8.61
N SER A 214 -1.60 -3.84 9.10
CA SER A 214 -1.80 -4.10 10.52
C SER A 214 -0.53 -4.66 11.19
N GLU A 215 0.16 -5.61 10.54
CA GLU A 215 1.45 -6.14 11.04
C GLU A 215 2.54 -5.08 11.01
N ARG A 216 2.63 -4.27 9.96
CA ARG A 216 3.62 -3.19 9.87
C ARG A 216 3.40 -2.13 10.96
N ILE A 217 2.15 -1.75 11.23
CA ILE A 217 1.80 -0.84 12.34
C ILE A 217 2.18 -1.47 13.67
N ARG A 218 1.90 -2.75 13.88
CA ARG A 218 2.26 -3.47 15.12
C ARG A 218 3.77 -3.44 15.35
N ILE A 219 4.56 -3.79 14.33
CA ILE A 219 6.03 -3.78 14.39
C ILE A 219 6.54 -2.37 14.67
N GLY A 220 6.02 -1.36 13.97
CA GLY A 220 6.40 0.04 14.18
C GLY A 220 6.10 0.56 15.59
N ARG A 221 4.95 0.18 16.16
CA ARG A 221 4.63 0.51 17.58
C ARG A 221 5.57 -0.16 18.56
N LEU A 222 5.94 -1.42 18.33
CA LEU A 222 6.91 -2.12 19.18
C LEU A 222 8.29 -1.44 19.12
N ALA A 223 8.71 -0.98 17.94
CA ALA A 223 9.95 -0.24 17.78
C ALA A 223 9.93 1.09 18.55
N LEU A 224 8.82 1.85 18.48
CA LEU A 224 8.64 3.08 19.27
C LEU A 224 8.75 2.81 20.77
N THR A 225 8.05 1.80 21.29
CA THR A 225 8.07 1.48 22.71
C THR A 225 9.49 1.07 23.17
N ARG A 226 10.22 0.30 22.38
CA ARG A 226 11.61 -0.08 22.70
C ARG A 226 12.54 1.14 22.72
N GLY A 227 12.42 2.05 21.77
CA GLY A 227 13.17 3.30 21.75
C GLY A 227 12.93 4.12 23.03
N GLN A 228 11.67 4.33 23.41
CA GLN A 228 11.31 5.05 24.62
C GLN A 228 11.86 4.41 25.90
N MET A 229 11.85 3.07 25.98
CA MET A 229 12.44 2.34 27.11
C MET A 229 13.96 2.51 27.18
N ALA A 230 14.65 2.48 26.04
CA ALA A 230 16.10 2.68 25.96
C ALA A 230 16.50 4.08 26.43
N ASP A 231 15.78 5.11 25.94
CA ASP A 231 16.02 6.51 26.32
C ASP A 231 15.78 6.73 27.82
N ALA A 232 14.72 6.15 28.38
CA ALA A 232 14.43 6.22 29.81
C ALA A 232 15.51 5.54 30.65
N ALA A 233 16.01 4.38 30.21
CA ALA A 233 17.09 3.67 30.93
C ALA A 233 18.41 4.46 30.91
N GLN A 234 18.74 5.11 29.80
CA GLN A 234 19.92 5.97 29.68
C GLN A 234 19.82 7.19 30.63
N THR A 235 18.65 7.84 30.65
CA THR A 235 18.42 9.00 31.52
C THR A 235 18.54 8.61 33.01
N ALA A 236 17.96 7.49 33.42
CA ALA A 236 18.06 6.98 34.77
C ALA A 236 19.52 6.66 35.17
N SER A 237 20.30 6.05 34.28
CA SER A 237 21.73 5.76 34.53
C SER A 237 22.55 7.04 34.71
N GLN A 238 22.28 8.09 33.92
CA GLN A 238 22.98 9.37 34.01
C GLN A 238 22.65 10.12 35.34
N GLN A 239 21.40 10.04 35.81
CA GLN A 239 20.99 10.63 37.07
C GLN A 239 21.61 9.92 38.26
N GLY A 240 21.59 8.58 38.32
CA GLY A 240 22.21 7.81 39.39
C GLY A 240 23.73 7.98 39.46
N GLY A 241 24.41 8.15 38.32
CA GLY A 241 25.84 8.45 38.27
C GLY A 241 26.21 9.84 38.85
N ARG A 242 25.30 10.82 38.75
CA ARG A 242 25.52 12.17 39.34
C ARG A 242 25.33 12.18 40.84
N GLU A 243 24.39 11.41 41.40
CA GLU A 243 24.14 11.31 42.83
C GLU A 243 25.27 10.60 43.58
N VAL A 244 26.05 9.73 42.94
CA VAL A 244 27.19 9.01 43.56
C VAL A 244 28.44 9.87 43.60
N VAL A 245 28.54 10.93 42.82
CA VAL A 245 29.72 11.83 42.69
C VAL A 245 29.55 13.11 43.51
N SER A 246 28.36 13.39 44.01
CA SER A 246 28.05 14.52 44.92
C SER A 246 28.18 14.10 46.38
#